data_e689ca1cf30a450d3ddc98368128ca65
#
_entry.id   e689ca1cf30a450d3ddc98368128ca65
#
_cell.length_a   1.000
_cell.length_b   1.000
_cell.length_c   1.000
_cell.angle_alpha   90.00
_cell.angle_beta   90.00
_cell.angle_gamma   90.00
#
_symmetry.space_group_name_H-M   'P 1'
#
loop_
_entity.id
_entity.type
_entity.pdbx_description
1 polymer ?
#
loop_
_entity_poly.entity_id
_entity_poly.type
_entity_poly.pdbx_seq_one_letter_code
_entity_poly.pdbx_strand_id
1 'polypeptide(L)'
;TFFQNASHELKTPLMAIQGYAEGIQAGVMDTGGAADVILEESDRMTELVEELLDISKIDMGRQRLTLSETDIRELLYDGIRAVEPIAAGGIAIVPDFPEEPVMVSCDDTQLRRAVTNILSNGVRYARSELRLTCRVDKRHVTIRIQDDGDGIAEEDLPHIFDRFYMGKSGKSGIGLALTREIIHLHKGTIRARNGDTGAIFEISIPVSR
;
A
#
# COMPACT_ATOMS: atom_id res chain seq x y z
N THR A 1 -5.00 11.85 18.70
CA THR A 1 -6.09 10.84 18.61
C THR A 1 -6.43 10.54 17.15
N PHE A 2 -7.06 9.37 16.87
CA PHE A 2 -7.43 8.92 15.51
C PHE A 2 -8.19 10.00 14.72
N PHE A 3 -9.25 10.58 15.31
CA PHE A 3 -10.06 11.62 14.65
C PHE A 3 -9.31 12.92 14.37
N GLN A 4 -8.38 13.32 15.24
CA GLN A 4 -7.57 14.52 14.99
C GLN A 4 -6.64 14.31 13.79
N ASN A 5 -5.97 13.16 13.73
CA ASN A 5 -5.06 12.86 12.64
C ASN A 5 -5.82 12.71 11.31
N ALA A 6 -6.97 11.99 11.30
CA ALA A 6 -7.84 11.90 10.14
C ALA A 6 -8.29 13.27 9.64
N SER A 7 -8.69 14.17 10.56
CA SER A 7 -9.10 15.53 10.20
C SER A 7 -7.96 16.35 9.60
N HIS A 8 -6.73 16.18 10.09
CA HIS A 8 -5.56 16.86 9.53
C HIS A 8 -5.22 16.35 8.13
N GLU A 9 -5.25 15.03 7.93
CA GLU A 9 -4.96 14.40 6.63
C GLU A 9 -6.00 14.78 5.57
N LEU A 10 -7.27 14.92 5.94
CA LEU A 10 -8.34 15.38 5.04
C LEU A 10 -8.28 16.88 4.75
N LYS A 11 -7.80 17.69 5.70
CA LYS A 11 -7.76 19.14 5.56
C LYS A 11 -6.75 19.61 4.52
N THR A 12 -5.61 18.94 4.43
CA THR A 12 -4.52 19.32 3.52
C THR A 12 -4.96 19.29 2.04
N PRO A 13 -5.47 18.16 1.50
CA PRO A 13 -5.96 18.11 0.12
C PRO A 13 -7.16 19.05 -0.10
N LEU A 14 -8.06 19.17 0.88
CA LEU A 14 -9.21 20.08 0.78
C LEU A 14 -8.76 21.53 0.62
N MET A 15 -7.76 21.98 1.36
CA MET A 15 -7.21 23.33 1.22
C MET A 15 -6.51 23.54 -0.12
N ALA A 16 -5.85 22.51 -0.67
CA ALA A 16 -5.27 22.56 -2.00
C ALA A 16 -6.36 22.73 -3.06
N ILE A 17 -7.40 21.87 -3.04
CA ILE A 17 -8.57 21.98 -3.94
C ILE A 17 -9.16 23.38 -3.88
N GLN A 18 -9.42 23.90 -2.68
CA GLN A 18 -9.99 25.23 -2.50
C GLN A 18 -9.07 26.32 -3.06
N GLY A 19 -7.77 26.27 -2.77
CA GLY A 19 -6.82 27.29 -3.26
C GLY A 19 -6.70 27.30 -4.79
N TYR A 20 -6.66 26.15 -5.44
CA TYR A 20 -6.64 26.05 -6.90
C TYR A 20 -7.95 26.54 -7.52
N ALA A 21 -9.11 26.19 -6.94
CA ALA A 21 -10.42 26.66 -7.40
C ALA A 21 -10.55 28.19 -7.27
N GLU A 22 -10.11 28.79 -6.14
CA GLU A 22 -10.07 30.23 -5.94
C GLU A 22 -9.11 30.92 -6.93
N GLY A 23 -7.95 30.30 -7.23
CA GLY A 23 -7.00 30.79 -8.23
C GLY A 23 -7.56 30.83 -9.65
N ILE A 24 -8.33 29.78 -10.04
CA ILE A 24 -9.07 29.76 -11.31
C ILE A 24 -10.12 30.91 -11.31
N GLN A 25 -10.90 31.03 -10.26
CA GLN A 25 -11.96 32.04 -10.17
C GLN A 25 -11.40 33.48 -10.23
N ALA A 26 -10.24 33.70 -9.65
CA ALA A 26 -9.55 35.00 -9.68
C ALA A 26 -8.82 35.26 -11.02
N GLY A 27 -8.75 34.30 -11.91
CA GLY A 27 -8.05 34.42 -13.19
C GLY A 27 -6.51 34.49 -13.08
N VAL A 28 -5.95 34.02 -11.94
CA VAL A 28 -4.51 34.08 -11.67
C VAL A 28 -3.80 32.72 -11.91
N MET A 29 -4.57 31.67 -12.22
CA MET A 29 -4.05 30.33 -12.52
C MET A 29 -4.59 29.83 -13.85
N ASP A 30 -3.76 29.01 -14.54
CA ASP A 30 -4.19 28.26 -15.72
C ASP A 30 -5.26 27.23 -15.33
N THR A 31 -6.38 27.24 -16.07
CA THR A 31 -7.55 26.42 -15.77
C THR A 31 -7.25 24.93 -15.93
N GLY A 32 -6.43 24.55 -16.94
CA GLY A 32 -6.10 23.15 -17.22
C GLY A 32 -5.26 22.52 -16.11
N GLY A 33 -4.10 23.10 -15.83
CA GLY A 33 -3.20 22.58 -14.82
C GLY A 33 -3.79 22.63 -13.40
N ALA A 34 -4.59 23.68 -13.10
CA ALA A 34 -5.27 23.75 -11.80
C ALA A 34 -6.39 22.70 -11.67
N ALA A 35 -7.12 22.41 -12.74
CA ALA A 35 -8.15 21.35 -12.73
C ALA A 35 -7.53 19.97 -12.53
N ASP A 36 -6.39 19.66 -13.12
CA ASP A 36 -5.67 18.41 -12.95
C ASP A 36 -5.28 18.20 -11.46
N VAL A 37 -4.76 19.23 -10.80
CA VAL A 37 -4.43 19.16 -9.36
C VAL A 37 -5.68 18.97 -8.49
N ILE A 38 -6.79 19.64 -8.82
CA ILE A 38 -8.06 19.47 -8.11
C ILE A 38 -8.55 18.02 -8.21
N LEU A 39 -8.45 17.42 -9.40
CA LEU A 39 -8.84 16.02 -9.61
C LEU A 39 -7.93 15.08 -8.83
N GLU A 40 -6.60 15.25 -8.89
CA GLU A 40 -5.64 14.43 -8.17
C GLU A 40 -5.88 14.48 -6.64
N GLU A 41 -6.10 15.67 -6.07
CA GLU A 41 -6.36 15.80 -4.63
C GLU A 41 -7.75 15.27 -4.23
N SER A 42 -8.73 15.33 -5.14
CA SER A 42 -10.05 14.72 -4.94
C SER A 42 -9.98 13.19 -4.90
N ASP A 43 -9.23 12.58 -5.81
CA ASP A 43 -9.00 11.14 -5.84
C ASP A 43 -8.26 10.69 -4.58
N ARG A 44 -7.22 11.43 -4.17
CA ARG A 44 -6.49 11.18 -2.93
C ARG A 44 -7.39 11.25 -1.70
N MET A 45 -8.32 12.21 -1.63
CA MET A 45 -9.30 12.29 -0.53
C MET A 45 -10.23 11.08 -0.52
N THR A 46 -10.66 10.63 -1.68
CA THR A 46 -11.53 9.45 -1.81
C THR A 46 -10.81 8.20 -1.27
N GLU A 47 -9.56 7.96 -1.70
CA GLU A 47 -8.74 6.87 -1.19
C GLU A 47 -8.60 6.92 0.34
N LEU A 48 -8.30 8.11 0.89
CA LEU A 48 -8.13 8.30 2.33
C LEU A 48 -9.43 8.00 3.11
N VAL A 49 -10.59 8.45 2.61
CA VAL A 49 -11.89 8.17 3.23
C VAL A 49 -12.19 6.67 3.22
N GLU A 50 -11.91 5.96 2.12
CA GLU A 50 -12.07 4.52 2.02
C GLU A 50 -11.17 3.77 3.02
N GLU A 51 -9.90 4.16 3.13
CA GLU A 51 -8.97 3.59 4.11
C GLU A 51 -9.47 3.77 5.55
N LEU A 52 -9.97 4.97 5.88
CA LEU A 52 -10.54 5.27 7.20
C LEU A 52 -11.78 4.43 7.51
N LEU A 53 -12.67 4.26 6.53
CA LEU A 53 -13.87 3.44 6.68
C LEU A 53 -13.51 1.97 6.89
N ASP A 54 -12.50 1.45 6.19
CA ASP A 54 -12.08 0.06 6.33
C ASP A 54 -11.42 -0.20 7.68
N ILE A 55 -10.55 0.69 8.15
CA ILE A 55 -10.03 0.61 9.53
C ILE A 55 -11.16 0.64 10.55
N SER A 56 -12.15 1.51 10.37
CA SER A 56 -13.30 1.59 11.27
C SER A 56 -14.12 0.29 11.29
N LYS A 57 -14.34 -0.35 10.12
CA LYS A 57 -15.03 -1.65 10.04
C LYS A 57 -14.25 -2.76 10.76
N ILE A 58 -12.93 -2.76 10.61
CA ILE A 58 -12.03 -3.73 11.28
C ILE A 58 -12.10 -3.54 12.79
N ASP A 59 -11.98 -2.31 13.29
CA ASP A 59 -12.03 -1.99 14.73
C ASP A 59 -13.36 -2.41 15.38
N MET A 60 -14.46 -2.30 14.62
CA MET A 60 -15.78 -2.75 15.09
C MET A 60 -15.97 -4.27 15.01
N GLY A 61 -14.95 -5.02 14.53
CA GLY A 61 -15.09 -6.47 14.29
C GLY A 61 -16.12 -6.83 13.21
N ARG A 62 -16.47 -5.87 12.35
CA ARG A 62 -17.47 -6.04 11.28
C ARG A 62 -16.87 -6.49 9.96
N GLN A 63 -15.56 -6.39 9.80
CA GLN A 63 -14.88 -6.87 8.60
C GLN A 63 -14.92 -8.39 8.58
N ARG A 64 -15.58 -8.95 7.58
CA ARG A 64 -15.58 -10.38 7.29
C ARG A 64 -14.86 -10.61 5.98
N LEU A 65 -13.96 -11.59 5.95
CA LEU A 65 -13.29 -12.00 4.73
C LEU A 65 -14.22 -12.87 3.89
N THR A 66 -14.26 -12.61 2.59
CA THR A 66 -14.89 -13.48 1.60
C THR A 66 -13.82 -14.40 1.03
N LEU A 67 -13.62 -15.55 1.68
CA LEU A 67 -12.54 -16.46 1.32
C LEU A 67 -12.86 -17.22 0.02
N SER A 68 -11.89 -17.30 -0.87
CA SER A 68 -11.89 -18.10 -2.10
C SER A 68 -10.51 -18.75 -2.30
N GLU A 69 -10.48 -19.89 -3.00
CA GLU A 69 -9.22 -20.49 -3.42
C GLU A 69 -8.57 -19.63 -4.50
N THR A 70 -7.43 -19.03 -4.19
CA THR A 70 -6.75 -18.04 -5.03
C THR A 70 -5.31 -18.48 -5.30
N ASP A 71 -4.88 -18.43 -6.56
CA ASP A 71 -3.46 -18.57 -6.90
C ASP A 71 -2.73 -17.28 -6.55
N ILE A 72 -1.89 -17.35 -5.54
CA ILE A 72 -1.12 -16.18 -5.05
C ILE A 72 -0.22 -15.60 -6.13
N ARG A 73 0.28 -16.41 -7.07
CA ARG A 73 1.12 -15.90 -8.16
C ARG A 73 0.33 -14.96 -9.07
N GLU A 74 -0.90 -15.35 -9.44
CA GLU A 74 -1.78 -14.50 -10.26
C GLU A 74 -2.12 -13.20 -9.53
N LEU A 75 -2.42 -13.29 -8.24
CA LEU A 75 -2.65 -12.11 -7.40
C LEU A 75 -1.43 -11.17 -7.38
N LEU A 76 -0.21 -11.73 -7.29
CA LEU A 76 1.02 -10.94 -7.31
C LEU A 76 1.28 -10.32 -8.70
N TYR A 77 1.00 -11.04 -9.79
CA TYR A 77 1.08 -10.47 -11.15
C TYR A 77 0.06 -9.35 -11.36
N ASP A 78 -1.16 -9.49 -10.82
CA ASP A 78 -2.15 -8.40 -10.84
C ASP A 78 -1.64 -7.17 -10.08
N GLY A 79 -1.02 -7.38 -8.93
CA GLY A 79 -0.39 -6.30 -8.15
C GLY A 79 0.73 -5.61 -8.93
N ILE A 80 1.58 -6.37 -9.63
CA ILE A 80 2.63 -5.82 -10.50
C ILE A 80 2.00 -4.97 -11.61
N ARG A 81 1.00 -5.50 -12.33
CA ARG A 81 0.30 -4.74 -13.40
C ARG A 81 -0.29 -3.43 -12.90
N ALA A 82 -0.81 -3.42 -11.67
CA ALA A 82 -1.40 -2.22 -11.07
C ALA A 82 -0.35 -1.11 -10.80
N VAL A 83 0.91 -1.46 -10.55
CA VAL A 83 1.97 -0.47 -10.26
C VAL A 83 2.91 -0.22 -11.45
N GLU A 84 2.82 -0.98 -12.54
CA GLU A 84 3.61 -0.75 -13.77
C GLU A 84 3.55 0.69 -14.28
N PRO A 85 2.39 1.37 -14.33
CA PRO A 85 2.33 2.76 -14.78
C PRO A 85 3.17 3.70 -13.93
N ILE A 86 3.27 3.44 -12.62
CA ILE A 86 4.07 4.24 -11.68
C ILE A 86 5.56 3.88 -11.84
N ALA A 87 5.87 2.62 -12.09
CA ALA A 87 7.23 2.11 -12.29
C ALA A 87 7.83 2.52 -13.64
N ALA A 88 7.01 2.95 -14.62
CA ALA A 88 7.45 3.35 -15.96
C ALA A 88 8.50 4.49 -15.98
N GLY A 89 8.72 5.15 -14.83
CA GLY A 89 9.79 6.13 -14.61
C GLY A 89 11.20 5.55 -14.49
N GLY A 90 11.40 4.22 -14.66
CA GLY A 90 12.72 3.59 -14.68
C GLY A 90 12.96 2.54 -13.60
N ILE A 91 11.93 2.11 -12.88
CA ILE A 91 12.02 1.04 -11.88
C ILE A 91 11.75 -0.31 -12.54
N ALA A 92 12.71 -1.22 -12.49
CA ALA A 92 12.55 -2.60 -12.94
C ALA A 92 11.85 -3.43 -11.85
N ILE A 93 10.72 -4.07 -12.19
CA ILE A 93 10.06 -5.00 -11.27
C ILE A 93 10.50 -6.42 -11.64
N VAL A 94 11.10 -7.13 -10.70
CA VAL A 94 11.71 -8.46 -10.90
C VAL A 94 10.94 -9.50 -10.09
N PRO A 95 10.00 -10.25 -10.71
CA PRO A 95 9.30 -11.34 -10.05
C PRO A 95 10.18 -12.60 -10.00
N ASP A 96 10.12 -13.33 -8.87
CA ASP A 96 10.73 -14.65 -8.68
C ASP A 96 9.72 -15.53 -7.92
N PHE A 97 8.89 -16.23 -8.70
CA PHE A 97 7.77 -17.03 -8.21
C PHE A 97 7.96 -18.51 -8.57
N PRO A 98 7.33 -19.44 -7.83
CA PRO A 98 7.30 -20.87 -8.22
C PRO A 98 6.65 -21.05 -9.60
N GLU A 99 7.02 -22.12 -10.32
CA GLU A 99 6.38 -22.47 -11.60
C GLU A 99 4.95 -23.00 -11.37
N GLU A 100 4.76 -23.79 -10.31
CA GLU A 100 3.48 -24.40 -9.98
C GLU A 100 2.52 -23.40 -9.27
N PRO A 101 1.20 -23.54 -9.46
CA PRO A 101 0.21 -22.73 -8.75
C PRO A 101 0.36 -22.80 -7.24
N VAL A 102 0.21 -21.64 -6.57
CA VAL A 102 0.27 -21.52 -5.12
C VAL A 102 -1.13 -21.17 -4.60
N MET A 103 -1.94 -22.22 -4.34
CA MET A 103 -3.32 -22.04 -3.92
C MET A 103 -3.42 -21.73 -2.43
N VAL A 104 -4.17 -20.67 -2.09
CA VAL A 104 -4.43 -20.24 -0.71
C VAL A 104 -5.89 -19.81 -0.61
N SER A 105 -6.55 -20.21 0.48
CA SER A 105 -7.88 -19.70 0.81
C SER A 105 -7.76 -18.31 1.42
N CYS A 106 -8.08 -17.28 0.65
CA CYS A 106 -7.97 -15.88 1.06
C CYS A 106 -9.09 -15.02 0.46
N ASP A 107 -9.25 -13.82 0.99
CA ASP A 107 -10.01 -12.76 0.34
C ASP A 107 -9.08 -12.08 -0.66
N ASP A 108 -9.25 -12.40 -1.94
CA ASP A 108 -8.36 -11.98 -3.02
C ASP A 108 -8.34 -10.45 -3.17
N THR A 109 -9.47 -9.80 -3.01
CA THR A 109 -9.61 -8.35 -3.09
C THR A 109 -8.83 -7.64 -1.99
N GLN A 110 -9.00 -8.09 -0.75
CA GLN A 110 -8.30 -7.50 0.38
C GLN A 110 -6.80 -7.78 0.33
N LEU A 111 -6.42 -9.03 0.01
CA LEU A 111 -5.02 -9.40 -0.07
C LEU A 111 -4.31 -8.68 -1.22
N ARG A 112 -4.96 -8.54 -2.40
CA ARG A 112 -4.46 -7.75 -3.53
C ARG A 112 -4.21 -6.31 -3.12
N ARG A 113 -5.17 -5.69 -2.41
CA ARG A 113 -5.03 -4.33 -1.89
C ARG A 113 -3.80 -4.20 -0.98
N ALA A 114 -3.62 -5.13 -0.04
CA ALA A 114 -2.46 -5.14 0.86
C ALA A 114 -1.14 -5.24 0.09
N VAL A 115 -1.06 -6.14 -0.88
CA VAL A 115 0.13 -6.32 -1.74
C VAL A 115 0.39 -5.08 -2.59
N THR A 116 -0.61 -4.55 -3.28
CA THR A 116 -0.48 -3.36 -4.14
C THR A 116 0.00 -2.15 -3.35
N ASN A 117 -0.47 -1.98 -2.10
CA ASN A 117 0.01 -0.90 -1.25
C ASN A 117 1.51 -1.01 -0.94
N ILE A 118 2.02 -2.20 -0.64
CA ILE A 118 3.46 -2.41 -0.42
C ILE A 118 4.24 -2.22 -1.72
N LEU A 119 3.73 -2.73 -2.86
CA LEU A 119 4.37 -2.55 -4.17
C LEU A 119 4.45 -1.07 -4.56
N SER A 120 3.39 -0.30 -4.36
CA SER A 120 3.35 1.14 -4.63
C SER A 120 4.38 1.88 -3.77
N ASN A 121 4.51 1.52 -2.49
CA ASN A 121 5.56 2.04 -1.64
C ASN A 121 6.95 1.63 -2.16
N GLY A 122 7.15 0.37 -2.49
CA GLY A 122 8.41 -0.13 -3.03
C GLY A 122 8.84 0.63 -4.30
N VAL A 123 7.94 0.82 -5.27
CA VAL A 123 8.22 1.60 -6.49
C VAL A 123 8.60 3.05 -6.15
N ARG A 124 7.93 3.66 -5.16
CA ARG A 124 8.21 5.05 -4.77
C ARG A 124 9.61 5.24 -4.18
N TYR A 125 10.09 4.27 -3.41
CA TYR A 125 11.35 4.39 -2.68
C TYR A 125 12.51 3.68 -3.35
N ALA A 126 12.25 2.80 -4.34
CA ALA A 126 13.28 2.17 -5.15
C ALA A 126 14.10 3.20 -5.92
N ARG A 127 15.36 2.88 -6.15
CA ARG A 127 16.25 3.64 -7.06
C ARG A 127 16.17 3.11 -8.49
N SER A 128 16.15 1.79 -8.64
CA SER A 128 16.17 1.13 -9.94
C SER A 128 15.47 -0.22 -9.99
N GLU A 129 15.35 -0.93 -8.87
CA GLU A 129 14.82 -2.30 -8.83
C GLU A 129 13.87 -2.52 -7.66
N LEU A 130 12.76 -3.19 -7.95
CA LEU A 130 11.84 -3.74 -6.96
C LEU A 130 11.74 -5.25 -7.18
N ARG A 131 12.20 -6.04 -6.24
CA ARG A 131 12.20 -7.51 -6.32
C ARG A 131 11.05 -8.10 -5.53
N LEU A 132 10.27 -8.96 -6.20
CA LEU A 132 9.21 -9.75 -5.59
C LEU A 132 9.58 -11.21 -5.57
N THR A 133 9.56 -11.83 -4.40
CA THR A 133 9.71 -13.27 -4.29
C THR A 133 8.48 -13.90 -3.63
N CYS A 134 8.07 -15.06 -4.14
CA CYS A 134 7.06 -15.89 -3.52
C CYS A 134 7.69 -17.25 -3.22
N ARG A 135 7.56 -17.72 -2.01
CA ARG A 135 8.02 -19.03 -1.56
C ARG A 135 6.92 -19.73 -0.79
N VAL A 136 6.81 -21.03 -0.97
CA VAL A 136 5.82 -21.84 -0.28
C VAL A 136 6.50 -22.96 0.48
N ASP A 137 6.09 -23.14 1.71
CA ASP A 137 6.43 -24.29 2.51
C ASP A 137 5.15 -25.08 2.87
N LYS A 138 5.27 -26.12 3.73
CA LYS A 138 4.14 -26.97 4.13
C LYS A 138 3.03 -26.25 4.89
N ARG A 139 3.28 -25.04 5.38
CA ARG A 139 2.38 -24.32 6.31
C ARG A 139 2.08 -22.91 5.88
N HIS A 140 3.00 -22.26 5.15
CA HIS A 140 2.90 -20.83 4.83
C HIS A 140 3.32 -20.54 3.40
N VAL A 141 2.71 -19.53 2.85
CA VAL A 141 3.22 -18.78 1.70
C VAL A 141 3.90 -17.53 2.24
N THR A 142 5.14 -17.32 1.83
CA THR A 142 5.92 -16.13 2.17
C THR A 142 6.10 -15.28 0.92
N ILE A 143 5.60 -14.04 0.98
CA ILE A 143 5.76 -13.02 -0.06
C ILE A 143 6.76 -12.00 0.47
N ARG A 144 7.82 -11.74 -0.27
CA ARG A 144 8.83 -10.76 0.08
C ARG A 144 8.94 -9.72 -1.03
N ILE A 145 8.86 -8.47 -0.66
CA ILE A 145 8.98 -7.30 -1.53
C ILE A 145 10.18 -6.52 -1.03
N GLN A 146 11.18 -6.31 -1.89
CA GLN A 146 12.43 -5.63 -1.56
C GLN A 146 12.72 -4.57 -2.60
N ASP A 147 12.94 -3.34 -2.16
CA ASP A 147 13.47 -2.26 -2.97
C ASP A 147 15.00 -2.13 -2.82
N ASP A 148 15.61 -1.33 -3.69
CA ASP A 148 17.04 -0.97 -3.66
C ASP A 148 17.26 0.48 -3.23
N GLY A 149 16.30 1.06 -2.49
CA GLY A 149 16.34 2.44 -2.01
C GLY A 149 17.23 2.67 -0.80
N ASP A 150 16.96 3.75 -0.08
CA ASP A 150 17.73 4.13 1.12
C ASP A 150 17.36 3.30 2.36
N GLY A 151 16.32 2.47 2.28
CA GLY A 151 15.79 1.74 3.41
C GLY A 151 14.92 2.62 4.32
N ILE A 152 14.61 2.09 5.49
CA ILE A 152 13.78 2.73 6.52
C ILE A 152 14.70 3.14 7.68
N ALA A 153 14.56 4.36 8.20
CA ALA A 153 15.32 4.78 9.36
C ALA A 153 15.05 3.83 10.55
N GLU A 154 16.07 3.48 11.31
CA GLU A 154 15.93 2.52 12.42
C GLU A 154 14.90 2.97 13.45
N GLU A 155 14.78 4.28 13.67
CA GLU A 155 13.79 4.91 14.53
C GLU A 155 12.35 4.76 13.99
N ASP A 156 12.16 4.65 12.67
CA ASP A 156 10.86 4.54 12.04
C ASP A 156 10.37 3.08 11.98
N LEU A 157 11.29 2.10 11.89
CA LEU A 157 10.96 0.68 11.73
C LEU A 157 9.90 0.14 12.72
N PRO A 158 9.93 0.47 14.03
CA PRO A 158 8.92 0.02 14.97
C PRO A 158 7.53 0.62 14.71
N HIS A 159 7.46 1.73 14.00
CA HIS A 159 6.27 2.58 13.89
C HIS A 159 5.62 2.59 12.51
N ILE A 160 6.27 2.08 11.46
CA ILE A 160 5.77 2.17 10.07
C ILE A 160 4.39 1.54 9.86
N PHE A 161 3.96 0.64 10.73
CA PHE A 161 2.63 0.04 10.73
C PHE A 161 1.66 0.73 11.69
N ASP A 162 2.08 1.78 12.40
CA ASP A 162 1.18 2.55 13.27
C ASP A 162 0.32 3.49 12.42
N ARG A 163 -0.93 3.66 12.83
CA ARG A 163 -1.89 4.50 12.11
C ARG A 163 -1.45 5.95 12.12
N PHE A 164 -1.48 6.61 10.95
CA PHE A 164 -1.03 7.99 10.74
C PHE A 164 0.46 8.22 11.00
N TYR A 165 1.23 7.15 11.10
CA TYR A 165 2.66 7.32 11.13
C TYR A 165 3.19 7.61 9.72
N MET A 166 3.79 8.76 9.56
CA MET A 166 4.44 9.17 8.32
C MET A 166 5.92 9.37 8.62
N GLY A 167 6.78 8.51 8.05
CA GLY A 167 8.19 8.83 7.93
C GLY A 167 8.38 10.06 7.04
N LYS A 168 9.62 10.45 6.80
CA LYS A 168 9.98 11.70 6.07
C LYS A 168 9.30 11.93 4.71
N SER A 169 8.65 10.92 4.12
CA SER A 169 8.06 10.97 2.76
C SER A 169 6.71 10.25 2.62
N GLY A 170 6.01 9.96 3.73
CA GLY A 170 4.74 9.22 3.72
C GLY A 170 3.58 10.00 3.10
N LYS A 171 2.60 9.30 2.47
CA LYS A 171 1.40 9.95 1.88
C LYS A 171 0.26 10.13 2.88
N SER A 172 -0.16 9.09 3.60
CA SER A 172 -1.32 9.13 4.50
C SER A 172 -1.08 8.50 5.86
N GLY A 173 -0.04 7.67 5.99
CA GLY A 173 0.24 6.92 7.20
C GLY A 173 -0.83 5.88 7.58
N ILE A 174 -1.78 5.59 6.67
CA ILE A 174 -2.87 4.64 6.90
C ILE A 174 -2.64 3.34 6.14
N GLY A 175 -2.09 3.40 4.93
CA GLY A 175 -1.98 2.26 4.04
C GLY A 175 -1.23 1.06 4.64
N LEU A 176 -0.06 1.26 5.26
CA LEU A 176 0.68 0.16 5.90
C LEU A 176 -0.04 -0.37 7.15
N ALA A 177 -0.70 0.50 7.92
CA ALA A 177 -1.52 0.08 9.06
C ALA A 177 -2.69 -0.81 8.59
N LEU A 178 -3.40 -0.39 7.54
CA LEU A 178 -4.47 -1.19 6.93
C LEU A 178 -3.93 -2.51 6.35
N THR A 179 -2.77 -2.48 5.70
CA THR A 179 -2.09 -3.69 5.21
C THR A 179 -1.85 -4.68 6.35
N ARG A 180 -1.32 -4.24 7.48
CA ARG A 180 -1.11 -5.08 8.66
C ARG A 180 -2.42 -5.70 9.15
N GLU A 181 -3.49 -4.93 9.23
CA GLU A 181 -4.80 -5.44 9.68
C GLU A 181 -5.37 -6.47 8.69
N ILE A 182 -5.28 -6.23 7.38
CA ILE A 182 -5.70 -7.19 6.36
C ILE A 182 -4.93 -8.51 6.51
N ILE A 183 -3.62 -8.46 6.67
CA ILE A 183 -2.80 -9.67 6.85
C ILE A 183 -3.15 -10.40 8.14
N HIS A 184 -3.41 -9.68 9.24
CA HIS A 184 -3.86 -10.29 10.51
C HIS A 184 -5.24 -10.95 10.38
N LEU A 185 -6.18 -10.36 9.65
CA LEU A 185 -7.48 -11.00 9.35
C LEU A 185 -7.31 -12.34 8.61
N HIS A 186 -6.29 -12.45 7.75
CA HIS A 186 -5.89 -13.70 7.08
C HIS A 186 -5.07 -14.63 7.97
N LYS A 187 -4.96 -14.36 9.29
CA LYS A 187 -4.12 -15.11 10.25
C LYS A 187 -2.64 -15.13 9.87
N GLY A 188 -2.23 -14.18 9.04
CA GLY A 188 -0.87 -13.99 8.61
C GLY A 188 -0.07 -13.04 9.50
N THR A 189 1.17 -12.81 9.12
CA THR A 189 2.05 -11.82 9.73
C THR A 189 2.72 -10.99 8.66
N ILE A 190 2.99 -9.72 8.98
CA ILE A 190 3.80 -8.83 8.16
C ILE A 190 4.93 -8.26 8.99
N ARG A 191 6.11 -8.14 8.39
CA ARG A 191 7.30 -7.53 9.00
C ARG A 191 8.01 -6.66 7.98
N ALA A 192 8.72 -5.65 8.49
CA ALA A 192 9.63 -4.86 7.68
C ALA A 192 10.99 -4.81 8.35
N ARG A 193 12.02 -4.74 7.54
CA ARG A 193 13.43 -4.57 7.96
C ARG A 193 14.24 -3.99 6.83
N ASN A 194 15.42 -3.51 7.12
CA ASN A 194 16.37 -3.16 6.08
C ASN A 194 17.11 -4.42 5.57
N GLY A 195 17.44 -4.41 4.28
CA GLY A 195 18.35 -5.36 3.63
C GLY A 195 19.77 -4.81 3.58
N ASP A 196 20.62 -5.46 2.77
CA ASP A 196 21.94 -4.91 2.42
C ASP A 196 21.78 -3.61 1.60
N THR A 197 20.69 -3.54 0.84
CA THR A 197 20.20 -2.36 0.15
C THR A 197 18.69 -2.28 0.33
N GLY A 198 18.16 -1.08 0.56
CA GLY A 198 16.73 -0.80 0.61
C GLY A 198 15.96 -1.46 1.75
N ALA A 199 14.64 -1.36 1.67
CA ALA A 199 13.73 -1.97 2.62
C ALA A 199 13.21 -3.32 2.11
N ILE A 200 12.86 -4.18 3.07
CA ILE A 200 12.27 -5.49 2.84
C ILE A 200 10.99 -5.58 3.62
N PHE A 201 9.88 -5.82 2.92
CA PHE A 201 8.61 -6.21 3.51
C PHE A 201 8.38 -7.71 3.29
N GLU A 202 8.03 -8.41 4.35
CA GLU A 202 7.80 -9.85 4.32
C GLU A 202 6.42 -10.17 4.90
N ILE A 203 5.56 -10.75 4.06
CA ILE A 203 4.22 -11.24 4.41
C ILE A 203 4.29 -12.76 4.50
N SER A 204 3.71 -13.33 5.56
CA SER A 204 3.54 -14.77 5.70
C SER A 204 2.07 -15.09 5.95
N ILE A 205 1.47 -15.92 5.08
CA ILE A 205 0.06 -16.32 5.15
C ILE A 205 0.00 -17.83 5.29
N PRO A 206 -0.84 -18.39 6.21
CA PRO A 206 -0.97 -19.82 6.35
C PRO A 206 -1.63 -20.43 5.10
N VAL A 207 -1.08 -21.55 4.63
CA VAL A 207 -1.72 -22.38 3.60
C VAL A 207 -2.85 -23.16 4.28
N SER A 208 -4.09 -22.98 3.82
CA SER A 208 -5.20 -23.80 4.27
C SER A 208 -4.99 -25.25 3.81
N ARG A 209 -5.16 -26.19 4.75
CA ARG A 209 -5.24 -27.61 4.42
C ARG A 209 -6.67 -27.98 4.12
#